data_b7ed43ff9711f8c001b4bcd16324495f
#
_entry.id   b7ed43ff9711f8c001b4bcd16324495f
#
_cell.length_a   1.000
_cell.length_b   1.000
_cell.length_c   1.000
_cell.angle_alpha   90.00
_cell.angle_beta   90.00
_cell.angle_gamma   90.00
#
_symmetry.space_group_name_H-M   'P 1'
#
loop_
_entity.id
_entity.type
_entity.pdbx_description
1 polymer ?
#
loop_
_entity_poly.entity_id
_entity_poly.type
_entity_poly.pdbx_seq_one_letter_code
_entity_poly.pdbx_strand_id
1 'polypeptide(L)'
;MKQIQELIKATQVLRVEGNSDTRVSRLAYDSRRIAPGDCFFAVSGTQSDGHAYIDAAVTAGAAAVVCQRLPEHLAPSVCYVVVADTNAAMADMAAAFYGDPSRQLKLVGITGTNGKTTTVTLLYDLFRGLGYKVGLISTVVYRIDTERIESTHTTPDAIRLNEMMARMVEAGCEYCFMEVSSHAIVQERIRGLHFTGGIFSNITHDHLDYHKTFAEYIRAKKLFFDNLPKEAFALINIDDRNGRVMVQNTRPTVKTLSLQSMADFRCKILETHPDGMELRIDGREVWVHFLGRFNAYNLLCVYAAALLLGADREEVLQICLLYTSDAADE
;
A
#
# COMPACT_ATOMS: atom_id res chain seq x y z
N MET A 1 6.10 13.98 19.71
CA MET A 1 6.75 13.07 20.67
C MET A 1 5.71 12.17 21.32
N LYS A 2 5.94 10.85 21.35
CA LYS A 2 5.08 9.86 22.03
C LYS A 2 5.86 9.04 23.03
N GLN A 3 5.21 8.52 24.05
CA GLN A 3 5.85 7.63 25.03
C GLN A 3 5.92 6.20 24.46
N ILE A 4 6.99 5.49 24.77
CA ILE A 4 7.17 4.09 24.35
C ILE A 4 6.02 3.23 24.87
N GLN A 5 5.57 3.41 26.11
CA GLN A 5 4.45 2.66 26.68
C GLN A 5 3.13 2.81 25.88
N GLU A 6 2.93 3.91 25.16
CA GLU A 6 1.78 4.09 24.30
C GLU A 6 1.93 3.29 23.00
N LEU A 7 3.13 3.32 22.43
CA LEU A 7 3.41 2.67 21.13
C LEU A 7 3.43 1.15 21.24
N ILE A 8 3.97 0.60 22.32
CA ILE A 8 4.07 -0.85 22.53
C ILE A 8 2.70 -1.52 22.74
N LYS A 9 1.64 -0.77 23.07
CA LYS A 9 0.27 -1.30 23.14
C LYS A 9 -0.25 -1.77 21.78
N ALA A 10 0.31 -1.27 20.69
CA ALA A 10 -0.08 -1.62 19.34
C ALA A 10 0.50 -2.95 18.84
N THR A 11 1.54 -3.50 19.54
CA THR A 11 2.27 -4.68 19.10
C THR A 11 2.45 -5.71 20.22
N GLN A 12 2.84 -6.94 19.88
CA GLN A 12 3.15 -7.97 20.87
C GLN A 12 4.58 -7.79 21.41
N VAL A 13 4.67 -7.44 22.68
CA VAL A 13 5.95 -7.27 23.38
C VAL A 13 6.25 -8.50 24.23
N LEU A 14 7.46 -9.02 24.12
CA LEU A 14 7.95 -10.14 24.95
C LEU A 14 8.55 -9.63 26.27
N ARG A 15 9.30 -8.51 26.21
CA ARG A 15 10.01 -7.95 27.37
C ARG A 15 10.30 -6.47 27.14
N VAL A 16 10.33 -5.69 28.22
CA VAL A 16 10.79 -4.29 28.22
C VAL A 16 11.89 -4.16 29.28
N GLU A 17 13.00 -3.55 28.91
CA GLU A 17 14.11 -3.19 29.84
C GLU A 17 14.33 -1.68 29.79
N GLY A 18 14.50 -1.08 30.96
CA GLY A 18 14.60 0.38 31.10
C GLY A 18 13.26 1.07 31.33
N ASN A 19 13.22 2.38 31.13
CA ASN A 19 12.04 3.20 31.41
C ASN A 19 11.07 3.27 30.21
N SER A 20 9.88 2.69 30.33
CA SER A 20 8.84 2.71 29.31
C SER A 20 8.16 4.09 29.14
N ASP A 21 8.33 5.02 30.09
CA ASP A 21 7.86 6.40 29.97
C ASP A 21 8.75 7.24 29.03
N THR A 22 9.87 6.66 28.55
CA THR A 22 10.76 7.31 27.60
C THR A 22 9.98 7.84 26.41
N ARG A 23 10.20 9.13 26.11
CA ARG A 23 9.58 9.79 24.95
C ARG A 23 10.49 9.69 23.75
N VAL A 24 9.89 9.38 22.60
CA VAL A 24 10.58 9.32 21.32
C VAL A 24 10.04 10.38 20.36
N SER A 25 10.95 10.97 19.62
CA SER A 25 10.66 12.07 18.68
C SER A 25 10.41 11.58 17.26
N ARG A 26 11.03 10.46 16.89
CA ARG A 26 10.99 9.89 15.55
C ARG A 26 11.23 8.38 15.62
N LEU A 27 10.75 7.67 14.58
CA LEU A 27 11.02 6.25 14.35
C LEU A 27 12.07 6.11 13.24
N ALA A 28 13.03 5.19 13.38
CA ALA A 28 14.04 4.93 12.37
C ALA A 28 14.54 3.48 12.45
N TYR A 29 14.98 2.92 11.32
CA TYR A 29 15.60 1.60 11.23
C TYR A 29 16.99 1.64 10.57
N ASP A 30 17.42 2.80 10.06
CA ASP A 30 18.78 3.02 9.57
C ASP A 30 19.61 3.71 10.65
N SER A 31 20.57 2.98 11.24
CA SER A 31 21.41 3.48 12.33
C SER A 31 22.24 4.71 11.97
N ARG A 32 22.55 4.91 10.69
CA ARG A 32 23.29 6.08 10.15
C ARG A 32 22.48 7.37 10.20
N ARG A 33 21.16 7.26 10.35
CA ARG A 33 20.20 8.38 10.34
C ARG A 33 19.60 8.65 11.71
N ILE A 34 20.10 7.99 12.76
CA ILE A 34 19.64 8.19 14.13
C ILE A 34 20.06 9.57 14.64
N ALA A 35 19.12 10.23 15.31
CA ALA A 35 19.31 11.47 16.03
C ALA A 35 18.90 11.28 17.51
N PRO A 36 19.34 12.17 18.41
CA PRO A 36 18.95 12.12 19.82
C PRO A 36 17.43 12.11 20.00
N GLY A 37 16.93 11.16 20.78
CA GLY A 37 15.52 10.98 21.04
C GLY A 37 14.77 10.07 20.06
N ASP A 38 15.44 9.46 19.07
CA ASP A 38 14.82 8.52 18.17
C ASP A 38 14.55 7.15 18.80
N CYS A 39 13.57 6.43 18.23
CA CYS A 39 13.37 4.99 18.45
C CYS A 39 14.00 4.22 17.28
N PHE A 40 14.99 3.39 17.56
CA PHE A 40 15.67 2.55 16.57
C PHE A 40 15.03 1.16 16.51
N PHE A 41 14.69 0.70 15.30
CA PHE A 41 14.24 -0.66 15.04
C PHE A 41 15.40 -1.49 14.48
N ALA A 42 15.85 -2.49 15.25
CA ALA A 42 16.88 -3.43 14.81
C ALA A 42 16.27 -4.52 13.91
N VAL A 43 16.01 -4.16 12.66
CA VAL A 43 15.36 -5.03 11.67
C VAL A 43 16.35 -6.03 11.11
N SER A 44 15.99 -7.32 11.13
CA SER A 44 16.72 -8.36 10.40
C SER A 44 16.35 -8.33 8.94
N GLY A 45 17.18 -7.70 8.12
CA GLY A 45 16.99 -7.58 6.67
C GLY A 45 17.59 -8.77 5.90
N THR A 46 17.36 -8.79 4.58
CA THR A 46 17.90 -9.84 3.69
C THR A 46 19.41 -9.73 3.47
N GLN A 47 20.00 -8.54 3.63
CA GLN A 47 21.42 -8.28 3.39
C GLN A 47 22.21 -7.98 4.67
N SER A 48 21.55 -7.48 5.71
CA SER A 48 22.20 -7.13 6.98
C SER A 48 21.24 -7.33 8.15
N ASP A 49 21.81 -7.65 9.32
CA ASP A 49 21.07 -7.75 10.57
C ASP A 49 21.22 -6.44 11.36
N GLY A 50 20.10 -5.71 11.52
CA GLY A 50 20.05 -4.46 12.26
C GLY A 50 20.53 -4.54 13.71
N HIS A 51 20.52 -5.75 14.32
CA HIS A 51 21.01 -5.96 15.68
C HIS A 51 22.50 -5.64 15.82
N ALA A 52 23.31 -5.82 14.77
CA ALA A 52 24.74 -5.44 14.77
C ALA A 52 24.97 -3.93 14.89
N TYR A 53 23.93 -3.12 14.70
CA TYR A 53 24.03 -1.65 14.73
C TYR A 53 23.38 -1.02 15.98
N ILE A 54 22.95 -1.82 16.95
CA ILE A 54 22.29 -1.30 18.16
C ILE A 54 23.24 -0.36 18.92
N ASP A 55 24.49 -0.74 19.14
CA ASP A 55 25.47 0.08 19.87
C ASP A 55 25.75 1.41 19.14
N ALA A 56 25.81 1.37 17.80
CA ALA A 56 25.97 2.58 17.00
C ALA A 56 24.75 3.51 17.12
N ALA A 57 23.54 2.96 17.10
CA ALA A 57 22.30 3.72 17.28
C ALA A 57 22.20 4.34 18.68
N VAL A 58 22.58 3.60 19.72
CA VAL A 58 22.64 4.09 21.10
C VAL A 58 23.65 5.22 21.24
N THR A 59 24.86 5.05 20.67
CA THR A 59 25.90 6.08 20.65
C THR A 59 25.45 7.35 19.91
N ALA A 60 24.64 7.21 18.87
CA ALA A 60 24.05 8.33 18.12
C ALA A 60 22.89 9.01 18.88
N GLY A 61 22.45 8.47 20.03
CA GLY A 61 21.45 9.08 20.90
C GLY A 61 20.04 8.48 20.78
N ALA A 62 19.90 7.24 20.30
CA ALA A 62 18.60 6.55 20.35
C ALA A 62 18.11 6.49 21.81
N ALA A 63 16.88 6.95 22.03
CA ALA A 63 16.22 6.91 23.34
C ALA A 63 15.54 5.56 23.60
N ALA A 64 15.19 4.85 22.54
CA ALA A 64 14.63 3.51 22.62
C ALA A 64 15.14 2.62 21.48
N VAL A 65 15.18 1.31 21.73
CA VAL A 65 15.56 0.28 20.75
C VAL A 65 14.51 -0.83 20.76
N VAL A 66 13.99 -1.15 19.60
CA VAL A 66 13.11 -2.32 19.39
C VAL A 66 13.93 -3.40 18.71
N CYS A 67 14.02 -4.59 19.31
CA CYS A 67 14.89 -5.67 18.85
C CYS A 67 14.27 -7.05 19.11
N GLN A 68 14.80 -8.08 18.47
CA GLN A 68 14.42 -9.48 18.76
C GLN A 68 15.28 -10.11 19.84
N ARG A 69 16.51 -9.59 20.04
CA ARG A 69 17.44 -9.99 21.10
C ARG A 69 18.16 -8.76 21.67
N LEU A 70 18.34 -8.75 22.98
CA LEU A 70 19.05 -7.70 23.65
C LEU A 70 20.54 -7.72 23.28
N PRO A 71 21.23 -6.55 23.24
CA PRO A 71 22.68 -6.49 23.16
C PRO A 71 23.30 -6.97 24.47
N GLU A 72 24.60 -7.28 24.46
CA GLU A 72 25.33 -7.73 25.65
C GLU A 72 25.36 -6.67 26.74
N HIS A 73 25.45 -5.40 26.35
CA HIS A 73 25.50 -4.27 27.28
C HIS A 73 24.28 -3.37 27.07
N LEU A 74 23.52 -3.14 28.15
CA LEU A 74 22.37 -2.24 28.15
C LEU A 74 22.80 -0.85 28.66
N ALA A 75 22.56 0.18 27.86
CA ALA A 75 22.73 1.57 28.28
C ALA A 75 21.57 1.97 29.21
N PRO A 76 21.87 2.45 30.45
CA PRO A 76 20.82 2.75 31.45
C PRO A 76 19.80 3.82 31.01
N SER A 77 20.18 4.68 30.05
CA SER A 77 19.35 5.76 29.53
C SER A 77 18.44 5.34 28.41
N VAL A 78 18.51 4.09 27.92
CA VAL A 78 17.79 3.59 26.73
C VAL A 78 16.71 2.59 27.16
N CYS A 79 15.53 2.73 26.59
CA CYS A 79 14.46 1.74 26.75
C CYS A 79 14.57 0.68 25.65
N TYR A 80 14.74 -0.58 26.01
CA TYR A 80 14.80 -1.71 25.09
C TYR A 80 13.47 -2.46 25.10
N VAL A 81 12.91 -2.66 23.92
CA VAL A 81 11.65 -3.40 23.71
C VAL A 81 11.96 -4.67 22.91
N VAL A 82 11.79 -5.83 23.52
CA VAL A 82 12.02 -7.12 22.87
C VAL A 82 10.71 -7.62 22.27
N VAL A 83 10.76 -7.97 21.00
CA VAL A 83 9.61 -8.45 20.21
C VAL A 83 9.98 -9.73 19.44
N ALA A 84 8.99 -10.49 19.01
CA ALA A 84 9.23 -11.68 18.19
C ALA A 84 9.62 -11.34 16.73
N ASP A 85 9.09 -10.24 16.20
CA ASP A 85 9.33 -9.77 14.83
C ASP A 85 9.42 -8.24 14.81
N THR A 86 10.62 -7.72 14.48
CA THR A 86 10.86 -6.27 14.44
C THR A 86 10.20 -5.58 13.24
N ASN A 87 9.96 -6.28 12.11
CA ASN A 87 9.22 -5.70 10.99
C ASN A 87 7.75 -5.50 11.36
N ALA A 88 7.13 -6.51 11.96
CA ALA A 88 5.75 -6.43 12.43
C ALA A 88 5.60 -5.32 13.50
N ALA A 89 6.51 -5.30 14.49
CA ALA A 89 6.49 -4.27 15.53
C ALA A 89 6.71 -2.86 14.98
N MET A 90 7.61 -2.70 14.00
CA MET A 90 7.85 -1.42 13.34
C MET A 90 6.59 -0.90 12.64
N ALA A 91 5.86 -1.78 11.93
CA ALA A 91 4.63 -1.40 11.26
C ALA A 91 3.51 -1.01 12.23
N ASP A 92 3.27 -1.84 13.26
CA ASP A 92 2.25 -1.59 14.28
C ASP A 92 2.55 -0.28 15.06
N MET A 93 3.82 -0.10 15.47
CA MET A 93 4.24 1.10 16.21
C MET A 93 4.27 2.35 15.32
N ALA A 94 4.57 2.23 14.02
CA ALA A 94 4.49 3.35 13.09
C ALA A 94 3.05 3.83 12.92
N ALA A 95 2.09 2.92 12.74
CA ALA A 95 0.67 3.28 12.67
C ALA A 95 0.25 4.05 13.94
N ALA A 96 0.57 3.53 15.13
CA ALA A 96 0.27 4.19 16.39
C ALA A 96 0.99 5.55 16.55
N PHE A 97 2.26 5.65 16.13
CA PHE A 97 3.05 6.87 16.23
C PHE A 97 2.43 8.02 15.41
N TYR A 98 1.98 7.72 14.21
CA TYR A 98 1.35 8.69 13.30
C TYR A 98 -0.18 8.82 13.49
N GLY A 99 -0.79 8.13 14.48
CA GLY A 99 -2.21 8.26 14.82
C GLY A 99 -3.16 7.52 13.89
N ASP A 100 -2.73 6.34 13.40
CA ASP A 100 -3.51 5.47 12.53
C ASP A 100 -4.08 6.17 11.29
N PRO A 101 -3.24 6.85 10.48
CA PRO A 101 -3.71 7.75 9.43
C PRO A 101 -4.49 7.01 8.33
N SER A 102 -4.22 5.73 8.09
CA SER A 102 -4.96 4.92 7.11
C SER A 102 -6.45 4.74 7.44
N ARG A 103 -6.84 4.91 8.71
CA ARG A 103 -8.26 4.88 9.12
C ARG A 103 -9.01 6.16 8.81
N GLN A 104 -8.29 7.24 8.52
CA GLN A 104 -8.85 8.56 8.20
C GLN A 104 -8.92 8.79 6.68
N LEU A 105 -8.42 7.84 5.89
CA LEU A 105 -8.40 7.85 4.43
C LEU A 105 -9.25 6.68 3.89
N LYS A 106 -9.88 6.87 2.74
CA LYS A 106 -10.37 5.75 1.95
C LYS A 106 -9.20 5.15 1.17
N LEU A 107 -8.46 4.25 1.83
CA LEU A 107 -7.24 3.64 1.30
C LEU A 107 -7.58 2.45 0.41
N VAL A 108 -7.15 2.48 -0.85
CA VAL A 108 -7.28 1.36 -1.79
C VAL A 108 -5.91 0.91 -2.28
N GLY A 109 -5.64 -0.38 -2.10
CA GLY A 109 -4.42 -1.02 -2.56
C GLY A 109 -4.64 -1.84 -3.82
N ILE A 110 -3.70 -1.77 -4.78
CA ILE A 110 -3.69 -2.65 -5.94
C ILE A 110 -2.48 -3.56 -5.93
N THR A 111 -2.70 -4.84 -6.12
CA THR A 111 -1.65 -5.84 -6.32
C THR A 111 -1.84 -6.59 -7.64
N GLY A 112 -0.75 -7.11 -8.14
CA GLY A 112 -0.70 -7.83 -9.41
C GLY A 112 0.71 -7.77 -9.99
N THR A 113 0.94 -8.39 -11.15
CA THR A 113 2.21 -8.25 -11.86
C THR A 113 2.22 -6.96 -12.65
N ASN A 114 1.24 -6.73 -13.51
CA ASN A 114 1.15 -5.59 -14.42
C ASN A 114 -0.08 -4.74 -14.14
N GLY A 115 -0.03 -3.46 -14.54
CA GLY A 115 -1.15 -2.52 -14.50
C GLY A 115 -1.33 -1.78 -13.16
N LYS A 116 -0.53 -2.06 -12.13
CA LYS A 116 -0.63 -1.40 -10.82
C LYS A 116 -0.48 0.11 -10.93
N THR A 117 0.64 0.58 -11.46
CA THR A 117 0.98 2.00 -11.59
C THR A 117 -0.08 2.75 -12.41
N THR A 118 -0.44 2.22 -13.57
CA THR A 118 -1.47 2.81 -14.44
C THR A 118 -2.80 2.93 -13.70
N THR A 119 -3.26 1.86 -13.03
CA THR A 119 -4.55 1.86 -12.35
C THR A 119 -4.57 2.85 -11.17
N VAL A 120 -3.52 2.91 -10.32
CA VAL A 120 -3.53 3.86 -9.19
C VAL A 120 -3.40 5.30 -9.66
N THR A 121 -2.66 5.56 -10.75
CA THR A 121 -2.56 6.90 -11.34
C THR A 121 -3.90 7.34 -11.93
N LEU A 122 -4.56 6.49 -12.69
CA LEU A 122 -5.89 6.79 -13.23
C LEU A 122 -6.95 6.99 -12.13
N LEU A 123 -6.90 6.21 -11.04
CA LEU A 123 -7.77 6.43 -9.88
C LEU A 123 -7.48 7.78 -9.20
N TYR A 124 -6.20 8.12 -9.03
CA TYR A 124 -5.81 9.42 -8.49
C TYR A 124 -6.32 10.56 -9.37
N ASP A 125 -6.13 10.50 -10.68
CA ASP A 125 -6.58 11.52 -11.61
C ASP A 125 -8.12 11.60 -11.64
N LEU A 126 -8.82 10.46 -11.70
CA LEU A 126 -10.29 10.40 -11.66
C LEU A 126 -10.85 11.09 -10.41
N PHE A 127 -10.37 10.73 -9.22
CA PHE A 127 -10.91 11.29 -7.98
C PHE A 127 -10.54 12.77 -7.80
N ARG A 128 -9.40 13.19 -8.36
CA ARG A 128 -9.10 14.63 -8.45
C ARG A 128 -10.05 15.36 -9.41
N GLY A 129 -10.36 14.76 -10.55
CA GLY A 129 -11.36 15.28 -11.48
C GLY A 129 -12.75 15.39 -10.88
N LEU A 130 -13.10 14.48 -9.96
CA LEU A 130 -14.32 14.55 -9.14
C LEU A 130 -14.27 15.62 -8.02
N GLY A 131 -13.16 16.35 -7.89
CA GLY A 131 -13.00 17.45 -6.94
C GLY A 131 -12.46 17.06 -5.57
N TYR A 132 -11.99 15.82 -5.37
CA TYR A 132 -11.39 15.37 -4.11
C TYR A 132 -9.90 15.68 -4.02
N LYS A 133 -9.39 15.83 -2.80
CA LYS A 133 -7.96 15.79 -2.53
C LYS A 133 -7.54 14.32 -2.36
N VAL A 134 -6.49 13.94 -3.06
CA VAL A 134 -6.10 12.52 -3.22
C VAL A 134 -4.62 12.31 -2.97
N GLY A 135 -4.29 11.24 -2.25
CA GLY A 135 -2.93 10.72 -2.11
C GLY A 135 -2.63 9.63 -3.14
N LEU A 136 -1.39 9.57 -3.60
CA LEU A 136 -0.88 8.53 -4.51
C LEU A 136 0.43 7.96 -3.99
N ILE A 137 0.55 6.64 -3.95
CA ILE A 137 1.79 5.92 -3.65
C ILE A 137 2.06 4.92 -4.77
N SER A 138 3.01 5.23 -5.64
CA SER A 138 3.31 4.42 -6.82
C SER A 138 4.81 4.23 -7.04
N THR A 139 5.17 3.35 -7.97
CA THR A 139 6.56 3.12 -8.38
C THR A 139 7.20 4.38 -8.95
N VAL A 140 6.43 5.22 -9.64
CA VAL A 140 6.94 6.37 -10.38
C VAL A 140 6.99 7.63 -9.53
N VAL A 141 5.96 7.87 -8.70
CA VAL A 141 5.82 9.11 -7.93
C VAL A 141 4.93 8.88 -6.72
N TYR A 142 5.21 9.62 -5.64
CA TYR A 142 4.27 9.81 -4.55
C TYR A 142 3.63 11.19 -4.66
N ARG A 143 2.35 11.29 -4.32
CA ARG A 143 1.64 12.58 -4.32
C ARG A 143 0.85 12.76 -3.01
N ILE A 144 0.90 13.97 -2.49
CA ILE A 144 0.04 14.45 -1.41
C ILE A 144 -0.78 15.59 -2.01
N ASP A 145 -1.98 15.28 -2.45
CA ASP A 145 -2.76 16.15 -3.33
C ASP A 145 -1.91 16.58 -4.55
N THR A 146 -1.59 17.87 -4.72
CA THR A 146 -0.77 18.38 -5.82
C THR A 146 0.74 18.26 -5.59
N GLU A 147 1.17 18.08 -4.34
CA GLU A 147 2.59 17.96 -4.01
C GLU A 147 3.18 16.68 -4.61
N ARG A 148 4.25 16.81 -5.39
CA ARG A 148 4.98 15.69 -5.97
C ARG A 148 6.21 15.38 -5.13
N ILE A 149 6.38 14.10 -4.78
CA ILE A 149 7.50 13.58 -4.02
C ILE A 149 8.13 12.45 -4.84
N GLU A 150 9.45 12.46 -4.96
CA GLU A 150 10.18 11.41 -5.68
C GLU A 150 9.96 10.04 -5.03
N SER A 151 9.66 9.04 -5.86
CA SER A 151 9.48 7.68 -5.41
C SER A 151 10.83 6.99 -5.19
N THR A 152 10.97 6.32 -4.07
CA THR A 152 12.14 5.49 -3.76
C THR A 152 11.87 3.99 -3.89
N HIS A 153 10.62 3.59 -3.74
CA HIS A 153 10.16 2.20 -3.79
C HIS A 153 8.70 2.15 -4.25
N THR A 154 8.30 1.08 -4.93
CA THR A 154 6.90 0.83 -5.29
C THR A 154 5.96 0.96 -4.09
N THR A 155 6.36 0.37 -2.97
CA THR A 155 5.69 0.47 -1.68
C THR A 155 6.78 0.79 -0.64
N PRO A 156 6.80 1.98 -0.04
CA PRO A 156 7.77 2.37 0.99
C PRO A 156 7.76 1.44 2.21
N ASP A 157 8.74 1.61 3.09
CA ASP A 157 8.72 0.97 4.43
C ASP A 157 7.55 1.50 5.28
N ALA A 158 7.23 0.78 6.35
CA ALA A 158 6.06 1.06 7.19
C ALA A 158 6.11 2.44 7.86
N ILE A 159 7.29 2.93 8.25
CA ILE A 159 7.45 4.27 8.86
C ILE A 159 7.11 5.33 7.83
N ARG A 160 7.71 5.23 6.65
CA ARG A 160 7.49 6.19 5.56
C ARG A 160 6.05 6.18 5.06
N LEU A 161 5.41 5.00 4.97
CA LEU A 161 4.00 4.87 4.59
C LEU A 161 3.08 5.63 5.56
N ASN A 162 3.24 5.40 6.86
CA ASN A 162 2.41 6.06 7.86
C ASN A 162 2.70 7.57 7.96
N GLU A 163 3.96 8.00 7.83
CA GLU A 163 4.33 9.41 7.75
C GLU A 163 3.62 10.11 6.57
N MET A 164 3.69 9.50 5.38
CA MET A 164 3.06 10.07 4.20
C MET A 164 1.55 10.13 4.31
N MET A 165 0.91 9.08 4.84
CA MET A 165 -0.53 9.06 5.06
C MET A 165 -0.96 10.10 6.10
N ALA A 166 -0.17 10.32 7.15
CA ALA A 166 -0.45 11.38 8.12
C ALA A 166 -0.39 12.77 7.44
N ARG A 167 0.61 13.02 6.59
CA ARG A 167 0.68 14.26 5.79
C ARG A 167 -0.49 14.39 4.81
N MET A 168 -0.97 13.28 4.21
CA MET A 168 -2.16 13.29 3.37
C MET A 168 -3.40 13.72 4.16
N VAL A 169 -3.58 13.18 5.37
CA VAL A 169 -4.67 13.58 6.27
C VAL A 169 -4.58 15.07 6.64
N GLU A 170 -3.39 15.55 7.02
CA GLU A 170 -3.14 16.96 7.33
C GLU A 170 -3.43 17.89 6.13
N ALA A 171 -3.13 17.43 4.91
CA ALA A 171 -3.45 18.16 3.67
C ALA A 171 -4.94 18.12 3.31
N GLY A 172 -5.75 17.33 4.03
CA GLY A 172 -7.17 17.13 3.78
C GLY A 172 -7.50 16.16 2.67
N CYS A 173 -6.59 15.22 2.35
CA CYS A 173 -6.91 14.12 1.42
C CYS A 173 -7.98 13.21 2.03
N GLU A 174 -8.94 12.82 1.20
CA GLU A 174 -9.99 11.86 1.57
C GLU A 174 -9.70 10.44 1.07
N TYR A 175 -8.96 10.33 -0.02
CA TYR A 175 -8.60 9.09 -0.69
C TYR A 175 -7.10 8.92 -0.77
N CYS A 176 -6.65 7.67 -0.74
CA CYS A 176 -5.28 7.31 -1.09
C CYS A 176 -5.29 6.03 -1.94
N PHE A 177 -4.67 6.09 -3.10
CA PHE A 177 -4.48 4.93 -3.98
C PHE A 177 -3.02 4.51 -3.97
N MET A 178 -2.77 3.22 -3.70
CA MET A 178 -1.40 2.75 -3.57
C MET A 178 -1.12 1.41 -4.26
N GLU A 179 0.08 1.28 -4.79
CA GLU A 179 0.60 0.00 -5.23
C GLU A 179 1.01 -0.85 -4.02
N VAL A 180 0.58 -2.11 -4.01
CA VAL A 180 0.96 -3.10 -3.00
C VAL A 180 1.81 -4.18 -3.66
N SER A 181 3.13 -4.08 -3.49
CA SER A 181 4.08 -5.06 -4.01
C SER A 181 4.11 -6.33 -3.15
N SER A 182 4.45 -7.47 -3.76
CA SER A 182 4.59 -8.73 -3.01
C SER A 182 5.70 -8.68 -1.96
N HIS A 183 6.78 -7.94 -2.22
CA HIS A 183 7.83 -7.68 -1.25
C HIS A 183 7.29 -6.93 -0.02
N ALA A 184 6.48 -5.90 -0.24
CA ALA A 184 5.89 -5.12 0.85
C ALA A 184 4.96 -5.94 1.74
N ILE A 185 4.22 -6.89 1.14
CA ILE A 185 3.36 -7.80 1.89
C ILE A 185 4.19 -8.72 2.78
N VAL A 186 5.20 -9.41 2.20
CA VAL A 186 6.05 -10.35 2.94
C VAL A 186 6.91 -9.66 4.00
N GLN A 187 7.33 -8.43 3.75
CA GLN A 187 8.14 -7.62 4.68
C GLN A 187 7.29 -6.82 5.68
N GLU A 188 6.01 -7.14 5.84
CA GLU A 188 5.09 -6.50 6.80
C GLU A 188 4.95 -4.98 6.63
N ARG A 189 5.34 -4.38 5.47
CA ARG A 189 5.34 -2.92 5.28
C ARG A 189 3.94 -2.31 5.34
N ILE A 190 2.92 -3.08 4.95
CA ILE A 190 1.50 -2.67 4.93
C ILE A 190 0.71 -3.16 6.14
N ARG A 191 1.38 -3.82 7.09
CA ARG A 191 0.77 -4.29 8.32
C ARG A 191 0.21 -3.11 9.12
N GLY A 192 -0.95 -3.31 9.74
CA GLY A 192 -1.64 -2.27 10.51
C GLY A 192 -2.38 -1.23 9.68
N LEU A 193 -2.19 -1.18 8.35
CA LEU A 193 -2.96 -0.28 7.49
C LEU A 193 -4.39 -0.76 7.33
N HIS A 194 -5.34 0.19 7.41
CA HIS A 194 -6.76 -0.08 7.23
C HIS A 194 -7.19 0.20 5.80
N PHE A 195 -7.31 -0.85 4.99
CA PHE A 195 -7.75 -0.73 3.60
C PHE A 195 -9.28 -0.72 3.49
N THR A 196 -9.81 0.25 2.73
CA THR A 196 -11.22 0.30 2.29
C THR A 196 -11.46 -0.68 1.14
N GLY A 197 -10.44 -0.97 0.34
CA GLY A 197 -10.54 -1.92 -0.76
C GLY A 197 -9.18 -2.45 -1.23
N GLY A 198 -9.23 -3.65 -1.82
CA GLY A 198 -8.10 -4.29 -2.48
C GLY A 198 -8.46 -4.70 -3.90
N ILE A 199 -7.55 -4.46 -4.84
CA ILE A 199 -7.72 -4.79 -6.26
C ILE A 199 -6.66 -5.81 -6.68
N PHE A 200 -7.08 -6.85 -7.38
CA PHE A 200 -6.20 -7.80 -8.07
C PHE A 200 -6.32 -7.61 -9.58
N SER A 201 -5.22 -7.20 -10.22
CA SER A 201 -5.18 -7.00 -11.68
C SER A 201 -4.88 -8.29 -12.45
N ASN A 202 -3.74 -8.89 -12.22
CA ASN A 202 -3.27 -10.13 -12.88
C ASN A 202 -2.03 -10.68 -12.16
N ILE A 203 -1.65 -11.91 -12.51
CA ILE A 203 -0.40 -12.51 -12.07
C ILE A 203 0.24 -13.33 -13.19
N THR A 204 1.47 -12.97 -13.53
CA THR A 204 2.33 -13.70 -14.47
C THR A 204 3.63 -14.08 -13.77
N HIS A 205 4.47 -14.89 -14.43
CA HIS A 205 5.79 -15.26 -13.90
C HIS A 205 6.68 -14.02 -13.79
N ASP A 206 6.93 -13.58 -12.55
CA ASP A 206 7.77 -12.42 -12.21
C ASP A 206 8.33 -12.57 -10.79
N HIS A 207 9.40 -11.85 -10.45
CA HIS A 207 10.02 -11.84 -9.12
C HIS A 207 10.33 -13.24 -8.52
N LEU A 208 10.65 -14.23 -9.35
CA LEU A 208 11.00 -15.59 -8.91
C LEU A 208 12.37 -15.66 -8.23
N ASP A 209 13.22 -14.68 -8.44
CA ASP A 209 14.48 -14.47 -7.72
C ASP A 209 14.24 -14.26 -6.21
N TYR A 210 13.16 -13.58 -5.84
CA TYR A 210 12.77 -13.32 -4.44
C TYR A 210 11.89 -14.44 -3.87
N HIS A 211 10.83 -14.84 -4.60
CA HIS A 211 9.81 -15.78 -4.10
C HIS A 211 10.14 -17.25 -4.31
N LYS A 212 11.28 -17.57 -5.00
CA LYS A 212 11.75 -18.91 -5.34
C LYS A 212 10.77 -19.73 -6.19
N THR A 213 9.48 -19.72 -5.92
CA THR A 213 8.44 -20.44 -6.66
C THR A 213 7.24 -19.54 -6.99
N PHE A 214 6.55 -19.89 -8.08
CA PHE A 214 5.32 -19.18 -8.47
C PHE A 214 4.21 -19.37 -7.43
N ALA A 215 4.15 -20.50 -6.75
CA ALA A 215 3.18 -20.76 -5.68
C ALA A 215 3.42 -19.85 -4.47
N GLU A 216 4.66 -19.57 -4.10
CA GLU A 216 4.99 -18.60 -3.03
C GLU A 216 4.64 -17.18 -3.45
N TYR A 217 4.84 -16.80 -4.72
CA TYR A 217 4.44 -15.50 -5.24
C TYR A 217 2.93 -15.29 -5.19
N ILE A 218 2.13 -16.33 -5.59
CA ILE A 218 0.66 -16.31 -5.43
C ILE A 218 0.28 -16.16 -3.95
N ARG A 219 0.88 -16.96 -3.08
CA ARG A 219 0.61 -16.93 -1.63
C ARG A 219 0.91 -15.55 -1.03
N ALA A 220 2.04 -14.94 -1.41
CA ALA A 220 2.41 -13.60 -0.96
C ALA A 220 1.34 -12.56 -1.31
N LYS A 221 0.85 -12.55 -2.57
CA LYS A 221 -0.23 -11.62 -2.96
C LYS A 221 -1.56 -11.93 -2.29
N LYS A 222 -1.87 -13.22 -2.08
CA LYS A 222 -3.09 -13.65 -1.40
C LYS A 222 -3.17 -13.13 0.04
N LEU A 223 -2.05 -13.06 0.76
CA LEU A 223 -1.99 -12.52 2.12
C LEU A 223 -2.55 -11.09 2.21
N PHE A 224 -2.43 -10.28 1.16
CA PHE A 224 -3.05 -8.96 1.13
C PHE A 224 -4.58 -9.05 1.28
N PHE A 225 -5.23 -9.94 0.52
CA PHE A 225 -6.69 -10.14 0.56
C PHE A 225 -7.15 -10.84 1.85
N ASP A 226 -6.34 -11.76 2.38
CA ASP A 226 -6.64 -12.45 3.65
C ASP A 226 -6.64 -11.49 4.85
N ASN A 227 -5.84 -10.40 4.77
CA ASN A 227 -5.71 -9.40 5.82
C ASN A 227 -6.65 -8.19 5.65
N LEU A 228 -7.42 -8.12 4.56
CA LEU A 228 -8.41 -7.04 4.39
C LEU A 228 -9.48 -7.11 5.48
N PRO A 229 -9.94 -5.96 6.01
CA PRO A 229 -11.04 -5.93 6.96
C PRO A 229 -12.36 -6.38 6.30
N LYS A 230 -13.29 -6.85 7.10
CA LYS A 230 -14.59 -7.37 6.61
C LYS A 230 -15.39 -6.33 5.83
N GLU A 231 -15.25 -5.08 6.21
CA GLU A 231 -15.95 -3.93 5.63
C GLU A 231 -15.36 -3.48 4.29
N ALA A 232 -14.16 -3.97 3.95
CA ALA A 232 -13.51 -3.67 2.69
C ALA A 232 -14.20 -4.38 1.51
N PHE A 233 -13.89 -3.93 0.30
CA PHE A 233 -14.16 -4.71 -0.91
C PHE A 233 -12.89 -5.40 -1.42
N ALA A 234 -13.06 -6.54 -2.06
CA ALA A 234 -12.03 -7.24 -2.82
C ALA A 234 -12.46 -7.33 -4.29
N LEU A 235 -11.87 -6.51 -5.15
CA LEU A 235 -12.14 -6.50 -6.59
C LEU A 235 -11.11 -7.36 -7.32
N ILE A 236 -11.57 -8.38 -8.04
CA ILE A 236 -10.67 -9.34 -8.70
C ILE A 236 -10.97 -9.47 -10.19
N ASN A 237 -9.91 -9.55 -10.98
CA ASN A 237 -9.98 -9.95 -12.37
C ASN A 237 -10.13 -11.47 -12.47
N ILE A 238 -11.30 -11.94 -12.90
CA ILE A 238 -11.61 -13.37 -13.03
C ILE A 238 -11.16 -13.98 -14.36
N ASP A 239 -10.69 -13.17 -15.30
CA ASP A 239 -10.06 -13.66 -16.53
C ASP A 239 -8.63 -14.14 -16.28
N ASP A 240 -8.02 -13.74 -15.16
CA ASP A 240 -6.82 -14.39 -14.63
C ASP A 240 -7.22 -15.63 -13.82
N ARG A 241 -6.65 -16.78 -14.20
CA ARG A 241 -6.96 -18.07 -13.55
C ARG A 241 -6.72 -18.09 -12.03
N ASN A 242 -5.82 -17.22 -11.54
CA ASN A 242 -5.50 -17.10 -10.12
C ASN A 242 -6.37 -16.04 -9.39
N GLY A 243 -7.21 -15.28 -10.12
CA GLY A 243 -8.07 -14.26 -9.51
C GLY A 243 -8.94 -14.82 -8.39
N ARG A 244 -9.62 -15.94 -8.63
CA ARG A 244 -10.45 -16.60 -7.62
C ARG A 244 -9.63 -17.16 -6.45
N VAL A 245 -8.37 -17.54 -6.67
CA VAL A 245 -7.48 -18.04 -5.61
C VAL A 245 -7.15 -16.93 -4.62
N MET A 246 -7.00 -15.68 -5.09
CA MET A 246 -6.69 -14.53 -4.23
C MET A 246 -7.72 -14.28 -3.14
N VAL A 247 -8.97 -14.63 -3.38
CA VAL A 247 -10.09 -14.35 -2.46
C VAL A 247 -10.69 -15.61 -1.82
N GLN A 248 -10.03 -16.76 -1.93
CA GLN A 248 -10.45 -17.95 -1.19
C GLN A 248 -10.35 -17.71 0.31
N ASN A 249 -11.48 -17.87 1.02
CA ASN A 249 -11.61 -17.69 2.47
C ASN A 249 -11.35 -16.23 2.95
N THR A 250 -11.39 -15.24 2.07
CA THR A 250 -11.29 -13.83 2.45
C THR A 250 -12.59 -13.36 3.15
N ARG A 251 -12.47 -12.31 3.98
CA ARG A 251 -13.60 -11.77 4.77
C ARG A 251 -14.40 -10.68 4.05
N PRO A 252 -13.79 -9.83 3.22
CA PRO A 252 -14.47 -8.72 2.56
C PRO A 252 -15.48 -9.18 1.51
N THR A 253 -16.32 -8.23 1.08
CA THR A 253 -17.22 -8.45 -0.07
C THR A 253 -16.39 -8.59 -1.33
N VAL A 254 -16.51 -9.74 -2.01
CA VAL A 254 -15.84 -10.00 -3.28
C VAL A 254 -16.66 -9.45 -4.44
N LYS A 255 -16.01 -8.69 -5.31
CA LYS A 255 -16.53 -8.19 -6.58
C LYS A 255 -15.61 -8.61 -7.72
N THR A 256 -16.20 -8.91 -8.85
CA THR A 256 -15.52 -9.48 -10.01
C THR A 256 -15.54 -8.53 -11.19
N LEU A 257 -14.46 -8.53 -11.97
CA LEU A 257 -14.40 -7.86 -13.26
C LEU A 257 -13.89 -8.80 -14.34
N SER A 258 -14.37 -8.60 -15.59
CA SER A 258 -14.02 -9.42 -16.73
C SER A 258 -14.26 -8.71 -18.07
N LEU A 259 -13.40 -9.00 -19.06
CA LEU A 259 -13.60 -8.67 -20.45
C LEU A 259 -14.17 -9.86 -21.25
N GLN A 260 -14.19 -11.08 -20.66
CA GLN A 260 -14.49 -12.32 -21.39
C GLN A 260 -15.72 -13.04 -20.86
N SER A 261 -16.00 -12.90 -19.56
CA SER A 261 -17.00 -13.71 -18.86
C SER A 261 -18.04 -12.84 -18.15
N MET A 262 -19.07 -13.49 -17.62
CA MET A 262 -20.03 -12.83 -16.73
C MET A 262 -19.35 -12.46 -15.41
N ALA A 263 -19.45 -11.20 -15.02
CA ALA A 263 -18.87 -10.64 -13.82
C ALA A 263 -19.75 -9.50 -13.29
N ASP A 264 -19.47 -9.01 -12.07
CA ASP A 264 -20.16 -7.83 -11.50
C ASP A 264 -19.92 -6.59 -12.36
N PHE A 265 -18.70 -6.41 -12.87
CA PHE A 265 -18.32 -5.33 -13.79
C PHE A 265 -17.78 -5.92 -15.08
N ARG A 266 -18.24 -5.40 -16.21
CA ARG A 266 -17.87 -5.93 -17.52
C ARG A 266 -17.48 -4.83 -18.50
N CYS A 267 -16.47 -5.16 -19.29
CA CYS A 267 -16.06 -4.35 -20.41
C CYS A 267 -15.92 -5.23 -21.67
N LYS A 268 -16.35 -4.74 -22.81
CA LYS A 268 -16.12 -5.36 -24.11
C LYS A 268 -15.41 -4.37 -25.02
N ILE A 269 -14.32 -4.78 -25.63
CA ILE A 269 -13.67 -4.02 -26.69
C ILE A 269 -14.53 -4.22 -27.94
N LEU A 270 -15.09 -3.14 -28.48
CA LEU A 270 -15.92 -3.15 -29.69
C LEU A 270 -15.02 -3.01 -30.90
N GLU A 271 -14.20 -1.96 -30.94
CA GLU A 271 -13.27 -1.67 -32.02
C GLU A 271 -11.93 -1.17 -31.48
N THR A 272 -10.87 -1.35 -32.26
CA THR A 272 -9.53 -0.84 -31.95
C THR A 272 -9.03 -0.06 -33.16
N HIS A 273 -8.62 1.20 -32.93
CA HIS A 273 -8.10 2.11 -33.94
C HIS A 273 -6.66 2.51 -33.57
N PRO A 274 -5.90 3.12 -34.49
CA PRO A 274 -4.53 3.55 -34.21
C PRO A 274 -4.40 4.57 -33.07
N ASP A 275 -5.46 5.34 -32.81
CA ASP A 275 -5.55 6.44 -31.83
C ASP A 275 -6.41 6.12 -30.60
N GLY A 276 -6.97 4.90 -30.51
CA GLY A 276 -7.77 4.54 -29.35
C GLY A 276 -8.59 3.27 -29.48
N MET A 277 -9.48 3.06 -28.55
CA MET A 277 -10.41 1.92 -28.54
C MET A 277 -11.83 2.38 -28.23
N GLU A 278 -12.80 1.77 -28.90
CA GLU A 278 -14.20 1.82 -28.51
C GLU A 278 -14.50 0.67 -27.56
N LEU A 279 -14.95 1.03 -26.34
CA LEU A 279 -15.27 0.09 -25.28
C LEU A 279 -16.75 0.17 -24.92
N ARG A 280 -17.34 -0.98 -24.56
CA ARG A 280 -18.65 -1.02 -23.89
C ARG A 280 -18.46 -1.43 -22.45
N ILE A 281 -18.64 -0.48 -21.52
CA ILE A 281 -18.51 -0.69 -20.06
C ILE A 281 -19.93 -0.69 -19.47
N ASP A 282 -20.34 -1.80 -18.89
CA ASP A 282 -21.66 -2.00 -18.29
C ASP A 282 -22.82 -1.49 -19.17
N GLY A 283 -22.71 -1.71 -20.50
CA GLY A 283 -23.72 -1.34 -21.48
C GLY A 283 -23.62 0.07 -22.05
N ARG A 284 -22.68 0.90 -21.57
CA ARG A 284 -22.38 2.24 -22.14
C ARG A 284 -21.19 2.15 -23.09
N GLU A 285 -21.30 2.75 -24.25
CA GLU A 285 -20.21 2.88 -25.22
C GLU A 285 -19.38 4.11 -24.89
N VAL A 286 -18.07 3.93 -24.82
CA VAL A 286 -17.11 4.96 -24.49
C VAL A 286 -15.89 4.85 -25.39
N TRP A 287 -15.40 5.98 -25.89
CA TRP A 287 -14.15 6.07 -26.62
C TRP A 287 -13.02 6.39 -25.65
N VAL A 288 -11.87 5.71 -25.80
CA VAL A 288 -10.68 5.93 -24.96
C VAL A 288 -9.42 5.97 -25.83
N HIS A 289 -8.50 6.91 -25.56
CA HIS A 289 -7.25 7.06 -26.29
C HIS A 289 -6.16 6.05 -25.86
N PHE A 290 -6.47 5.11 -24.98
CA PHE A 290 -5.58 4.01 -24.62
C PHE A 290 -5.64 2.88 -25.64
N LEU A 291 -4.48 2.27 -25.89
CA LEU A 291 -4.36 1.11 -26.78
C LEU A 291 -4.04 -0.17 -25.99
N GLY A 292 -4.53 -1.26 -26.53
CA GLY A 292 -4.21 -2.59 -26.02
C GLY A 292 -5.16 -3.10 -24.93
N ARG A 293 -5.43 -4.40 -24.99
CA ARG A 293 -6.35 -5.12 -24.11
C ARG A 293 -6.04 -4.95 -22.62
N PHE A 294 -4.77 -4.80 -22.26
CA PHE A 294 -4.35 -4.61 -20.88
C PHE A 294 -4.86 -3.27 -20.31
N ASN A 295 -4.96 -2.21 -21.14
CA ASN A 295 -5.50 -0.94 -20.71
C ASN A 295 -7.02 -0.98 -20.54
N ALA A 296 -7.74 -1.81 -21.31
CA ALA A 296 -9.16 -2.06 -21.07
C ALA A 296 -9.40 -2.70 -19.68
N TYR A 297 -8.52 -3.61 -19.23
CA TYR A 297 -8.57 -4.13 -17.85
C TYR A 297 -8.26 -3.06 -16.80
N ASN A 298 -7.23 -2.24 -17.03
CA ASN A 298 -6.88 -1.15 -16.11
C ASN A 298 -8.04 -0.17 -15.95
N LEU A 299 -8.66 0.25 -17.06
CA LEU A 299 -9.80 1.15 -17.05
C LEU A 299 -11.03 0.52 -16.36
N LEU A 300 -11.28 -0.77 -16.60
CA LEU A 300 -12.37 -1.48 -15.91
C LEU A 300 -12.11 -1.59 -14.40
N CYS A 301 -10.85 -1.78 -13.97
CA CYS A 301 -10.48 -1.70 -12.55
C CYS A 301 -10.78 -0.32 -11.96
N VAL A 302 -10.42 0.75 -12.67
CA VAL A 302 -10.68 2.14 -12.25
C VAL A 302 -12.17 2.40 -12.11
N TYR A 303 -12.93 2.10 -13.14
CA TYR A 303 -14.39 2.25 -13.14
C TYR A 303 -15.05 1.48 -11.99
N ALA A 304 -14.75 0.20 -11.86
CA ALA A 304 -15.32 -0.65 -10.82
C ALA A 304 -14.96 -0.17 -9.40
N ALA A 305 -13.70 0.18 -9.16
CA ALA A 305 -13.24 0.69 -7.87
C ALA A 305 -13.92 2.02 -7.52
N ALA A 306 -14.10 2.93 -8.50
CA ALA A 306 -14.77 4.20 -8.28
C ALA A 306 -16.23 4.01 -7.86
N LEU A 307 -16.98 3.12 -8.51
CA LEU A 307 -18.36 2.80 -8.11
C LEU A 307 -18.42 2.12 -6.73
N LEU A 308 -17.47 1.25 -6.39
CA LEU A 308 -17.39 0.62 -5.08
C LEU A 308 -17.04 1.62 -3.96
N LEU A 309 -16.39 2.73 -4.30
CA LEU A 309 -16.13 3.86 -3.40
C LEU A 309 -17.30 4.85 -3.33
N GLY A 310 -18.37 4.63 -4.10
CA GLY A 310 -19.59 5.43 -4.09
C GLY A 310 -19.63 6.61 -5.06
N ALA A 311 -18.71 6.64 -6.03
CA ALA A 311 -18.73 7.66 -7.08
C ALA A 311 -19.93 7.45 -8.03
N ASP A 312 -20.45 8.55 -8.59
CA ASP A 312 -21.55 8.48 -9.56
C ASP A 312 -21.07 7.90 -10.90
N ARG A 313 -21.88 7.03 -11.45
CA ARG A 313 -21.55 6.29 -12.66
C ARG A 313 -21.32 7.19 -13.88
N GLU A 314 -22.19 8.17 -14.08
CA GLU A 314 -22.14 9.03 -15.27
C GLU A 314 -20.96 10.01 -15.14
N GLU A 315 -20.69 10.54 -13.95
CA GLU A 315 -19.52 11.39 -13.69
C GLU A 315 -18.21 10.63 -13.91
N VAL A 316 -18.11 9.38 -13.43
CA VAL A 316 -16.94 8.53 -13.66
C VAL A 316 -16.67 8.31 -15.13
N LEU A 317 -17.72 7.97 -15.92
CA LEU A 317 -17.58 7.76 -17.36
C LEU A 317 -17.19 9.04 -18.10
N GLN A 318 -17.77 10.19 -17.73
CA GLN A 318 -17.43 11.49 -18.34
C GLN A 318 -15.97 11.85 -18.09
N ILE A 319 -15.46 11.70 -16.87
CA ILE A 319 -14.07 12.03 -16.55
C ILE A 319 -13.09 11.04 -17.17
N CYS A 320 -13.42 9.75 -17.20
CA CYS A 320 -12.62 8.76 -17.93
C CYS A 320 -12.43 9.11 -19.42
N LEU A 321 -13.44 9.71 -20.05
CA LEU A 321 -13.38 10.19 -21.44
C LEU A 321 -12.44 11.40 -21.58
N LEU A 322 -12.41 12.32 -20.61
CA LEU A 322 -11.58 13.54 -20.65
C LEU A 322 -10.09 13.23 -20.45
N TYR A 323 -9.73 12.35 -19.50
CA TYR A 323 -8.34 11.99 -19.23
C TYR A 323 -7.65 11.17 -20.32
N THR A 324 -8.43 10.63 -21.25
CA THR A 324 -7.88 9.95 -22.41
C THR A 324 -7.45 10.92 -23.52
N SER A 325 -7.84 12.21 -23.45
CA SER A 325 -7.45 13.23 -24.43
C SER A 325 -6.12 13.93 -24.10
N ASP A 326 -5.76 14.07 -22.81
CA ASP A 326 -4.60 14.87 -22.39
C ASP A 326 -3.31 14.05 -22.16
N ALA A 327 -3.39 12.73 -22.09
CA ALA A 327 -2.22 11.85 -21.88
C ALA A 327 -1.35 11.65 -23.14
N ALA A 328 -1.70 12.27 -24.26
CA ALA A 328 -0.94 12.21 -25.50
C ALA A 328 0.08 13.36 -25.67
N ASP A 329 0.07 14.37 -24.78
CA ASP A 329 0.90 15.60 -24.91
C ASP A 329 1.97 15.76 -23.81
N GLU A 330 2.29 14.72 -22.99
CA GLU A 330 3.43 14.73 -22.05
C GLU A 330 4.45 13.62 -22.32
#